data_690381ed9d4c4d6219cde52efb9261ec
#
_entry.id   690381ed9d4c4d6219cde52efb9261ec
#
_cell.length_a   1.000
_cell.length_b   1.000
_cell.length_c   1.000
_cell.angle_alpha   90.00
_cell.angle_beta   90.00
_cell.angle_gamma   90.00
#
_symmetry.space_group_name_H-M   'P 1'
#
loop_
_entity.id
_entity.type
_entity.pdbx_description
1 polymer ?
#
loop_
_entity_poly.entity_id
_entity_poly.type
_entity_poly.pdbx_seq_one_letter_code
_entity_poly.pdbx_strand_id
1 'polypeptide(L)'
;HSVEIYNHGCAVDSDRGESTHLIDLMLSRGSKLSLIATDDAHFRSNDYFGGWVEVKSKNNHPEELLQSLKDGSFYSSQGPKIYDIDINKERLKIKSSPVNSVILVGYGSASLANHGLLMTEAEIKFPKGAESPWVRIIIIDEKGKKAWSNPIWTNEL
;
A
#
# COMPACT_ATOMS: atom_id res chain seq x y z
N HIS A 1 9.19 7.04 10.56
CA HIS A 1 8.62 8.21 9.89
C HIS A 1 7.65 7.74 8.80
N SER A 2 6.56 8.50 8.56
CA SER A 2 5.57 8.21 7.54
C SER A 2 5.63 9.24 6.41
N VAL A 3 5.24 8.83 5.21
CA VAL A 3 5.12 9.69 4.04
C VAL A 3 3.77 9.47 3.36
N GLU A 4 3.18 10.51 2.83
CA GLU A 4 1.93 10.43 2.09
C GLU A 4 2.13 9.75 0.74
N ILE A 5 1.50 8.56 0.55
CA ILE A 5 1.43 7.91 -0.75
C ILE A 5 0.26 8.42 -1.57
N TYR A 6 -0.79 8.88 -0.86
CA TYR A 6 -1.97 9.45 -1.49
C TYR A 6 -2.59 10.53 -0.60
N ASN A 7 -2.89 11.69 -1.21
CA ASN A 7 -3.62 12.80 -0.60
C ASN A 7 -4.85 13.09 -1.46
N HIS A 8 -6.06 12.90 -0.89
CA HIS A 8 -7.29 13.00 -1.65
C HIS A 8 -7.63 14.45 -2.03
N GLY A 9 -7.42 15.41 -1.13
CA GLY A 9 -7.63 16.83 -1.41
C GLY A 9 -6.75 17.30 -2.57
N CYS A 10 -5.45 16.95 -2.55
CA CYS A 10 -4.56 17.27 -3.66
C CYS A 10 -4.96 16.56 -4.96
N ALA A 11 -5.52 15.34 -4.91
CA ALA A 11 -6.01 14.65 -6.10
C ALA A 11 -7.21 15.37 -6.71
N VAL A 12 -8.17 15.82 -5.88
CA VAL A 12 -9.38 16.51 -6.33
C VAL A 12 -9.08 17.90 -6.86
N ASP A 13 -8.26 18.68 -6.15
CA ASP A 13 -8.06 20.08 -6.44
C ASP A 13 -6.99 20.35 -7.52
N SER A 14 -6.02 19.44 -7.71
CA SER A 14 -4.86 19.73 -8.57
C SER A 14 -4.29 18.53 -9.34
N ASP A 15 -4.91 17.36 -9.22
CA ASP A 15 -4.39 16.08 -9.80
C ASP A 15 -2.97 15.72 -9.32
N ARG A 16 -2.63 16.09 -8.08
CA ARG A 16 -1.31 15.85 -7.46
C ARG A 16 -1.40 14.93 -6.24
N GLY A 17 -2.39 14.05 -6.21
CA GLY A 17 -2.65 13.21 -5.05
C GLY A 17 -1.70 12.02 -4.89
N GLU A 18 -1.04 11.53 -5.96
CA GLU A 18 -0.19 10.33 -5.89
C GLU A 18 1.30 10.68 -5.81
N SER A 19 2.01 10.10 -4.82
CA SER A 19 3.45 10.28 -4.60
C SER A 19 4.26 9.01 -4.84
N THR A 20 3.69 8.01 -5.52
CA THR A 20 4.26 6.66 -5.66
C THR A 20 5.68 6.66 -6.21
N HIS A 21 5.97 7.41 -7.28
CA HIS A 21 7.30 7.45 -7.88
C HIS A 21 8.35 8.08 -6.95
N LEU A 22 8.01 9.17 -6.26
CA LEU A 22 8.92 9.81 -5.31
C LEU A 22 9.26 8.87 -4.14
N ILE A 23 8.25 8.16 -3.63
CA ILE A 23 8.42 7.18 -2.57
C ILE A 23 9.34 6.04 -3.01
N ASP A 24 9.15 5.50 -4.21
CA ASP A 24 10.00 4.43 -4.75
C ASP A 24 11.47 4.88 -4.87
N LEU A 25 11.73 6.14 -5.21
CA LEU A 25 13.07 6.72 -5.19
C LEU A 25 13.65 6.84 -3.76
N MET A 26 12.82 7.21 -2.77
CA MET A 26 13.24 7.30 -1.38
C MET A 26 13.56 5.90 -0.80
N LEU A 27 12.70 4.92 -1.06
CA LEU A 27 12.92 3.52 -0.66
C LEU A 27 14.20 2.97 -1.30
N SER A 28 14.43 3.26 -2.57
CA SER A 28 15.62 2.85 -3.31
C SER A 28 16.93 3.46 -2.78
N ARG A 29 16.82 4.58 -2.04
CA ARG A 29 17.94 5.19 -1.29
C ARG A 29 18.07 4.68 0.15
N GLY A 30 17.27 3.66 0.52
CA GLY A 30 17.31 3.04 1.85
C GLY A 30 16.48 3.74 2.91
N SER A 31 15.60 4.68 2.55
CA SER A 31 14.72 5.33 3.52
C SER A 31 13.67 4.35 4.04
N LYS A 32 13.68 4.06 5.34
CA LYS A 32 12.66 3.23 6.00
C LYS A 32 11.45 4.10 6.37
N LEU A 33 10.38 3.99 5.59
CA LEU A 33 9.19 4.84 5.67
C LEU A 33 7.93 3.96 5.72
N SER A 34 6.93 4.40 6.49
CA SER A 34 5.56 3.89 6.37
C SER A 34 4.77 4.78 5.40
N LEU A 35 3.78 4.21 4.73
CA LEU A 35 3.02 4.86 3.67
C LEU A 35 1.61 5.17 4.16
N ILE A 36 1.21 6.44 4.21
CA ILE A 36 -0.12 6.85 4.65
C ILE A 36 -0.92 7.43 3.49
N ALA A 37 -2.22 7.12 3.43
CA ALA A 37 -3.20 7.84 2.64
C ALA A 37 -4.01 8.73 3.56
N THR A 38 -4.32 9.93 3.11
CA THR A 38 -5.08 10.93 3.85
C THR A 38 -6.08 11.64 2.97
N ASP A 39 -7.07 12.26 3.58
CA ASP A 39 -7.99 13.14 2.89
C ASP A 39 -7.44 14.56 2.74
N ASP A 40 -6.76 15.07 3.76
CA ASP A 40 -6.39 16.49 3.85
C ASP A 40 -7.61 17.43 3.64
N ALA A 41 -8.75 17.02 4.22
CA ALA A 41 -10.05 17.59 3.93
C ALA A 41 -10.20 19.00 4.47
N HIS A 42 -10.61 19.92 3.62
CA HIS A 42 -10.94 21.31 3.96
C HIS A 42 -12.43 21.61 3.80
N PHE A 43 -13.21 20.64 3.30
CA PHE A 43 -14.66 20.72 3.06
C PHE A 43 -15.08 21.85 2.12
N ARG A 44 -14.20 22.20 1.18
CA ARG A 44 -14.46 23.21 0.12
C ARG A 44 -14.83 22.56 -1.22
N SER A 45 -14.48 21.30 -1.38
CA SER A 45 -14.76 20.42 -2.52
C SER A 45 -15.13 19.02 -1.99
N ASN A 46 -15.28 18.02 -2.86
CA ASN A 46 -15.46 16.62 -2.44
C ASN A 46 -14.11 16.00 -2.03
N ASP A 47 -13.43 16.61 -1.08
CA ASP A 47 -12.08 16.32 -0.62
C ASP A 47 -12.03 15.42 0.63
N TYR A 48 -13.09 14.64 0.89
CA TYR A 48 -13.25 13.79 2.08
C TYR A 48 -13.67 12.37 1.71
N PHE A 49 -13.34 11.39 2.58
CA PHE A 49 -13.59 9.96 2.40
C PHE A 49 -12.99 9.36 1.13
N GLY A 50 -11.87 9.89 0.65
CA GLY A 50 -11.17 9.40 -0.53
C GLY A 50 -9.84 8.70 -0.23
N GLY A 51 -9.29 8.84 0.99
CA GLY A 51 -8.05 8.18 1.40
C GLY A 51 -7.94 8.04 2.92
N TRP A 52 -7.53 6.86 3.41
CA TRP A 52 -7.37 6.58 4.84
C TRP A 52 -6.37 5.46 5.09
N VAL A 53 -6.09 5.18 6.36
CA VAL A 53 -5.33 4.01 6.80
C VAL A 53 -6.23 3.01 7.51
N GLU A 54 -6.03 1.73 7.24
CA GLU A 54 -6.66 0.60 7.94
C GLU A 54 -5.64 0.05 8.94
N VAL A 55 -5.94 0.19 10.23
CA VAL A 55 -5.00 -0.12 11.31
C VAL A 55 -5.32 -1.49 11.92
N LYS A 56 -4.31 -2.36 12.01
CA LYS A 56 -4.40 -3.63 12.73
C LYS A 56 -4.05 -3.38 14.20
N SER A 57 -5.05 -3.39 15.07
CA SER A 57 -4.90 -3.16 16.51
C SER A 57 -5.69 -4.19 17.33
N LYS A 58 -5.26 -4.42 18.58
CA LYS A 58 -5.95 -5.32 19.52
C LYS A 58 -7.31 -4.76 19.97
N ASN A 59 -7.41 -3.47 20.05
CA ASN A 59 -8.63 -2.76 20.44
C ASN A 59 -8.61 -1.33 19.85
N ASN A 60 -9.66 -0.56 20.11
CA ASN A 60 -9.83 0.80 19.58
C ASN A 60 -9.40 1.90 20.60
N HIS A 61 -8.46 1.60 21.50
CA HIS A 61 -7.90 2.61 22.37
C HIS A 61 -6.83 3.46 21.68
N PRO A 62 -6.80 4.78 21.92
CA PRO A 62 -5.86 5.69 21.24
C PRO A 62 -4.39 5.27 21.35
N GLU A 63 -3.96 4.78 22.51
CA GLU A 63 -2.58 4.34 22.74
C GLU A 63 -2.21 3.12 21.89
N GLU A 64 -3.12 2.15 21.77
CA GLU A 64 -2.93 0.95 20.96
C GLU A 64 -2.93 1.28 19.45
N LEU A 65 -3.82 2.18 19.03
CA LEU A 65 -3.85 2.65 17.63
C LEU A 65 -2.56 3.41 17.31
N LEU A 66 -2.11 4.31 18.18
CA LEU A 66 -0.87 5.05 17.99
C LEU A 66 0.35 4.11 17.94
N GLN A 67 0.38 3.08 18.80
CA GLN A 67 1.46 2.10 18.79
C GLN A 67 1.44 1.32 17.47
N SER A 68 0.27 0.85 17.01
CA SER A 68 0.13 0.15 15.73
C SER A 68 0.59 1.01 14.55
N LEU A 69 0.29 2.31 14.56
CA LEU A 69 0.80 3.24 13.53
C LEU A 69 2.33 3.38 13.59
N LYS A 70 2.93 3.48 14.78
CA LYS A 70 4.39 3.55 14.95
C LYS A 70 5.08 2.27 14.48
N ASP A 71 4.44 1.12 14.70
CA ASP A 71 4.95 -0.21 14.32
C ASP A 71 4.73 -0.52 12.84
N GLY A 72 4.06 0.35 12.09
CA GLY A 72 3.71 0.11 10.67
C GLY A 72 2.63 -0.97 10.49
N SER A 73 1.88 -1.31 11.55
CA SER A 73 0.80 -2.31 11.53
C SER A 73 -0.48 -1.75 10.92
N PHE A 74 -0.38 -1.25 9.68
CA PHE A 74 -1.48 -0.68 8.93
C PHE A 74 -1.18 -0.71 7.43
N TYR A 75 -2.19 -0.46 6.62
CA TYR A 75 -2.04 -0.21 5.20
C TYR A 75 -2.90 0.99 4.78
N SER A 76 -2.61 1.59 3.63
CA SER A 76 -3.33 2.73 3.07
C SER A 76 -4.37 2.29 2.06
N SER A 77 -5.52 2.97 2.01
CA SER A 77 -6.62 2.59 1.11
C SER A 77 -7.44 3.78 0.62
N GLN A 78 -8.01 3.60 -0.57
CA GLN A 78 -9.09 4.37 -1.16
C GLN A 78 -10.43 3.59 -1.19
N GLY A 79 -10.45 2.35 -0.63
CA GLY A 79 -11.62 1.46 -0.65
C GLY A 79 -11.29 -0.03 -0.59
N PRO A 80 -10.41 -0.57 -1.45
CA PRO A 80 -10.04 -1.98 -1.40
C PRO A 80 -9.45 -2.38 -0.05
N LYS A 81 -9.76 -3.60 0.41
CA LYS A 81 -9.30 -4.13 1.70
C LYS A 81 -8.28 -5.23 1.51
N ILE A 82 -7.19 -5.17 2.27
CA ILE A 82 -6.20 -6.23 2.41
C ILE A 82 -6.55 -6.98 3.70
N TYR A 83 -6.85 -8.27 3.59
CA TYR A 83 -7.21 -9.11 4.74
C TYR A 83 -6.02 -9.87 5.29
N ASP A 84 -5.12 -10.34 4.39
CA ASP A 84 -3.95 -11.12 4.78
C ASP A 84 -2.83 -10.97 3.76
N ILE A 85 -1.58 -10.96 4.23
CA ILE A 85 -0.36 -10.97 3.43
C ILE A 85 0.56 -12.06 3.99
N ASP A 86 0.80 -13.11 3.20
CA ASP A 86 1.81 -14.14 3.45
C ASP A 86 2.90 -13.98 2.39
N ILE A 87 4.06 -13.47 2.80
CA ILE A 87 5.19 -13.21 1.90
C ILE A 87 6.46 -13.85 2.45
N ASN A 88 7.24 -14.46 1.58
CA ASN A 88 8.56 -14.99 1.85
C ASN A 88 9.47 -14.77 0.63
N LYS A 89 10.69 -15.32 0.63
CA LYS A 89 11.67 -15.15 -0.46
C LYS A 89 11.27 -15.81 -1.80
N GLU A 90 10.23 -16.63 -1.82
CA GLU A 90 9.82 -17.38 -3.02
C GLU A 90 8.52 -16.85 -3.62
N ARG A 91 7.62 -16.32 -2.78
CA ARG A 91 6.28 -15.93 -3.21
C ARG A 91 5.61 -14.92 -2.29
N LEU A 92 4.63 -14.22 -2.86
CA LEU A 92 3.58 -13.49 -2.17
C LEU A 92 2.26 -14.26 -2.32
N LYS A 93 1.53 -14.46 -1.21
CA LYS A 93 0.09 -14.75 -1.23
C LYS A 93 -0.64 -13.61 -0.55
N ILE A 94 -1.75 -13.19 -1.12
CA ILE A 94 -2.58 -12.12 -0.57
C ILE A 94 -4.04 -12.50 -0.61
N LYS A 95 -4.80 -12.11 0.43
CA LYS A 95 -6.26 -12.13 0.46
C LYS A 95 -6.78 -10.71 0.57
N SER A 96 -7.79 -10.37 -0.23
CA SER A 96 -8.31 -9.01 -0.32
C SER A 96 -9.82 -8.98 -0.56
N SER A 97 -10.42 -7.80 -0.50
CA SER A 97 -11.70 -7.55 -1.15
C SER A 97 -11.56 -7.80 -2.67
N PRO A 98 -12.67 -7.93 -3.42
CA PRO A 98 -12.60 -8.13 -4.87
C PRO A 98 -11.77 -7.06 -5.58
N VAL A 99 -10.74 -7.47 -6.33
CA VAL A 99 -9.83 -6.61 -7.08
C VAL A 99 -9.54 -7.15 -8.46
N ASN A 100 -9.14 -6.28 -9.39
CA ASN A 100 -8.75 -6.66 -10.74
C ASN A 100 -7.23 -6.74 -10.93
N SER A 101 -6.45 -6.22 -9.97
CA SER A 101 -5.00 -6.29 -10.04
C SER A 101 -4.39 -6.41 -8.65
N VAL A 102 -3.37 -7.26 -8.56
CA VAL A 102 -2.42 -7.32 -7.45
C VAL A 102 -1.03 -7.09 -8.05
N ILE A 103 -0.35 -6.05 -7.60
CA ILE A 103 0.95 -5.63 -8.13
C ILE A 103 1.96 -5.62 -6.98
N LEU A 104 3.08 -6.30 -7.17
CA LEU A 104 4.24 -6.23 -6.32
C LEU A 104 5.26 -5.31 -6.98
N VAL A 105 5.54 -4.18 -6.37
CA VAL A 105 6.54 -3.20 -6.84
C VAL A 105 7.83 -3.37 -6.05
N GLY A 106 8.96 -3.38 -6.73
CA GLY A 106 10.29 -3.44 -6.14
C GLY A 106 11.24 -2.40 -6.74
N TYR A 107 12.52 -2.57 -6.45
CA TYR A 107 13.58 -1.66 -6.91
C TYR A 107 13.70 -1.62 -8.43
N GLY A 108 13.83 -0.44 -9.00
CA GLY A 108 14.00 -0.24 -10.44
C GLY A 108 12.79 -0.73 -11.24
N SER A 109 13.01 -1.68 -12.14
CA SER A 109 11.97 -2.32 -12.95
C SER A 109 11.46 -3.64 -12.35
N ALA A 110 11.87 -4.00 -11.13
CA ALA A 110 11.44 -5.21 -10.45
C ALA A 110 9.97 -5.10 -10.01
N SER A 111 9.05 -5.35 -10.93
CA SER A 111 7.62 -5.39 -10.66
C SER A 111 7.02 -6.67 -11.20
N LEU A 112 6.12 -7.27 -10.42
CA LEU A 112 5.35 -8.45 -10.79
C LEU A 112 3.87 -8.14 -10.60
N ALA A 113 3.01 -8.70 -11.44
CA ALA A 113 1.57 -8.46 -11.34
C ALA A 113 0.77 -9.72 -11.60
N ASN A 114 -0.38 -9.81 -10.95
CA ASN A 114 -1.45 -10.74 -11.28
C ASN A 114 -2.71 -9.93 -11.59
N HIS A 115 -3.30 -10.15 -12.76
CA HIS A 115 -4.51 -9.48 -13.22
C HIS A 115 -5.63 -10.48 -13.44
N GLY A 116 -6.84 -10.13 -13.03
CA GLY A 116 -8.04 -10.95 -13.18
C GLY A 116 -9.29 -10.16 -12.82
N LEU A 117 -10.45 -10.76 -12.95
CA LEU A 117 -11.72 -10.13 -12.61
C LEU A 117 -12.12 -10.51 -11.18
N LEU A 118 -12.35 -9.51 -10.32
CA LEU A 118 -12.89 -9.66 -8.96
C LEU A 118 -12.16 -10.72 -8.14
N MET A 119 -10.84 -10.80 -8.28
CA MET A 119 -10.01 -11.71 -7.49
C MET A 119 -10.09 -11.35 -6.00
N THR A 120 -10.28 -12.36 -5.15
CA THR A 120 -10.24 -12.20 -3.69
C THR A 120 -8.97 -12.77 -3.07
N GLU A 121 -8.19 -13.49 -3.87
CA GLU A 121 -6.86 -14.01 -3.50
C GLU A 121 -5.97 -14.05 -4.74
N ALA A 122 -4.68 -13.89 -4.54
CA ALA A 122 -3.68 -13.99 -5.58
C ALA A 122 -2.37 -14.56 -5.04
N GLU A 123 -1.64 -15.28 -5.90
CA GLU A 123 -0.28 -15.72 -5.64
C GLU A 123 0.64 -15.18 -6.73
N ILE A 124 1.76 -14.57 -6.31
CA ILE A 124 2.84 -14.11 -7.21
C ILE A 124 4.11 -14.83 -6.80
N LYS A 125 4.66 -15.65 -7.69
CA LYS A 125 5.95 -16.34 -7.49
C LYS A 125 7.09 -15.42 -7.92
N PHE A 126 8.16 -15.39 -7.12
CA PHE A 126 9.32 -14.57 -7.43
C PHE A 126 10.25 -15.33 -8.38
N PRO A 127 10.69 -14.73 -9.49
CA PRO A 127 11.70 -15.31 -10.35
C PRO A 127 13.01 -15.48 -9.59
N LYS A 128 13.73 -16.58 -9.83
CA LYS A 128 15.08 -16.78 -9.27
C LYS A 128 16.00 -15.63 -9.74
N GLY A 129 16.70 -14.99 -8.80
CA GLY A 129 17.59 -13.87 -9.07
C GLY A 129 16.89 -12.50 -9.22
N ALA A 130 15.57 -12.41 -9.02
CA ALA A 130 14.88 -11.14 -8.89
C ALA A 130 15.08 -10.58 -7.48
N GLU A 131 16.21 -9.94 -7.26
CA GLU A 131 16.53 -9.35 -5.96
C GLU A 131 16.09 -7.88 -5.94
N SER A 132 15.24 -7.55 -4.98
CA SER A 132 14.91 -6.18 -4.62
C SER A 132 15.12 -6.00 -3.13
N PRO A 133 15.77 -4.93 -2.65
CA PRO A 133 15.99 -4.71 -1.23
C PRO A 133 14.68 -4.42 -0.48
N TRP A 134 13.65 -4.03 -1.19
CA TRP A 134 12.30 -3.76 -0.67
C TRP A 134 11.24 -4.12 -1.71
N VAL A 135 10.06 -4.45 -1.23
CA VAL A 135 8.86 -4.59 -2.06
C VAL A 135 7.69 -3.90 -1.37
N ARG A 136 6.71 -3.47 -2.15
CA ARG A 136 5.40 -3.03 -1.65
C ARG A 136 4.28 -3.57 -2.54
N ILE A 137 3.11 -3.74 -1.96
CA ILE A 137 1.97 -4.33 -2.64
C ILE A 137 0.97 -3.23 -2.96
N ILE A 138 0.41 -3.28 -4.17
CA ILE A 138 -0.73 -2.47 -4.59
C ILE A 138 -1.83 -3.42 -5.01
N ILE A 139 -3.04 -3.19 -4.53
CA ILE A 139 -4.24 -3.83 -5.06
C ILE A 139 -5.15 -2.78 -5.68
N ILE A 140 -5.80 -3.13 -6.80
CA ILE A 140 -6.64 -2.19 -7.55
C ILE A 140 -7.99 -2.87 -7.85
N ASP A 141 -9.09 -2.24 -7.46
CA ASP A 141 -10.44 -2.73 -7.71
C ASP A 141 -10.94 -2.42 -9.13
N GLU A 142 -12.16 -2.82 -9.43
CA GLU A 142 -12.83 -2.57 -10.72
C GLU A 142 -13.06 -1.09 -11.04
N LYS A 143 -13.06 -0.22 -10.01
CA LYS A 143 -13.24 1.23 -10.14
C LYS A 143 -11.93 1.99 -10.23
N GLY A 144 -10.79 1.27 -10.24
CA GLY A 144 -9.45 1.85 -10.23
C GLY A 144 -9.01 2.40 -8.86
N LYS A 145 -9.78 2.14 -7.78
CA LYS A 145 -9.39 2.50 -6.42
C LYS A 145 -8.30 1.57 -5.95
N LYS A 146 -7.36 2.11 -5.17
CA LYS A 146 -6.14 1.41 -4.75
C LYS A 146 -6.09 1.19 -3.26
N ALA A 147 -5.38 0.14 -2.85
CA ALA A 147 -4.80 0.05 -1.52
C ALA A 147 -3.32 -0.31 -1.63
N TRP A 148 -2.52 0.16 -0.66
CA TRP A 148 -1.06 0.05 -0.65
C TRP A 148 -0.60 -0.52 0.68
N SER A 149 0.23 -1.57 0.66
CA SER A 149 0.94 -2.00 1.86
C SER A 149 2.05 -1.03 2.21
N ASN A 150 2.49 -1.05 3.46
CA ASN A 150 3.80 -0.54 3.81
C ASN A 150 4.90 -1.31 3.07
N PRO A 151 6.09 -0.72 2.86
CA PRO A 151 7.24 -1.42 2.30
C PRO A 151 7.66 -2.59 3.19
N ILE A 152 7.99 -3.70 2.57
CA ILE A 152 8.53 -4.91 3.19
C ILE A 152 9.98 -5.03 2.75
N TRP A 153 10.89 -5.04 3.70
CA TRP A 153 12.32 -5.17 3.44
C TRP A 153 12.69 -6.64 3.28
N THR A 154 13.24 -7.01 2.14
CA THR A 154 13.45 -8.43 1.79
C THR A 154 14.53 -9.13 2.62
N ASN A 155 15.41 -8.38 3.27
CA ASN A 155 16.36 -8.91 4.25
C ASN A 155 15.70 -9.27 5.60
N GLU A 156 14.44 -8.90 5.81
CA GLU A 156 13.64 -9.20 7.00
C GLU A 156 12.70 -10.41 6.80
N LEU A 157 12.70 -11.04 5.58
CA LEU A 157 11.90 -12.21 5.19
C LEU A 157 12.62 -13.54 5.46
#